data_b4dc4ae53722dda797dd30b9eb963696
#
_entry.id   b4dc4ae53722dda797dd30b9eb963696
#
_cell.length_a   1.000
_cell.length_b   1.000
_cell.length_c   1.000
_cell.angle_alpha   90.00
_cell.angle_beta   90.00
_cell.angle_gamma   90.00
#
_symmetry.space_group_name_H-M   'P 1'
#
loop_
_entity.id
_entity.type
_entity.pdbx_description
1 polymer ?
#
loop_
_entity_poly.entity_id
_entity_poly.type
_entity_poly.pdbx_seq_one_letter_code
_entity_poly.pdbx_strand_id
1 'polypeptide(L)'
;MTIKEIVDKSEMIKFVYKVTPEVYYSFQRCSNDYNPLHTDKMYAEEKGFTGKVMYGNILNAFVSHFVGMLLPARDVMILSQDISFHKPVYLGDDIQLEARVETVSTAVNTIEYKLKFRRLGAGKPEMVAKGHVQIRLLNKYLL
;
A
#
# COMPACT_ATOMS: atom_id res chain seq x y z
N MET A 1 -19.36 8.54 -12.71
CA MET A 1 -18.75 9.42 -11.70
C MET A 1 -17.63 10.24 -12.35
N THR A 2 -17.61 11.52 -12.10
CA THR A 2 -16.58 12.42 -12.66
C THR A 2 -15.32 12.37 -11.79
N ILE A 3 -14.21 12.84 -12.36
CA ILE A 3 -12.96 12.92 -11.59
C ILE A 3 -13.09 13.85 -10.39
N LYS A 4 -13.85 14.93 -10.52
CA LYS A 4 -14.11 15.83 -9.42
C LYS A 4 -14.86 15.16 -8.27
N GLU A 5 -15.89 14.38 -8.59
CA GLU A 5 -16.65 13.63 -7.58
C GLU A 5 -15.79 12.61 -6.85
N ILE A 6 -14.87 11.95 -7.57
CA ILE A 6 -13.91 11.02 -6.96
C ILE A 6 -12.99 11.78 -6.01
N VAL A 7 -12.43 12.91 -6.45
CA VAL A 7 -11.54 13.73 -5.62
C VAL A 7 -12.27 14.22 -4.36
N ASP A 8 -13.47 14.76 -4.51
CA ASP A 8 -14.24 15.30 -3.38
C ASP A 8 -14.54 14.21 -2.32
N LYS A 9 -14.73 12.96 -2.76
CA LYS A 9 -15.05 11.83 -1.87
C LYS A 9 -13.82 11.06 -1.37
N SER A 10 -12.65 11.33 -1.92
CA SER A 10 -11.43 10.59 -1.60
C SER A 10 -10.23 11.50 -1.31
N GLU A 11 -10.49 12.76 -0.92
CA GLU A 11 -9.43 13.73 -0.61
C GLU A 11 -8.40 13.14 0.35
N MET A 12 -8.89 12.44 1.38
CA MET A 12 -8.03 11.70 2.30
C MET A 12 -8.75 10.44 2.80
N ILE A 13 -8.11 9.29 2.60
CA ILE A 13 -8.62 7.99 3.05
C ILE A 13 -7.57 7.36 3.97
N LYS A 14 -8.03 6.82 5.09
CA LYS A 14 -7.22 6.02 6.00
C LYS A 14 -7.83 4.63 6.15
N PHE A 15 -6.98 3.61 6.19
CA PHE A 15 -7.39 2.23 6.41
C PHE A 15 -6.29 1.47 7.13
N VAL A 16 -6.66 0.58 8.05
CA VAL A 16 -5.70 -0.23 8.81
C VAL A 16 -5.69 -1.65 8.25
N TYR A 17 -4.50 -2.12 7.90
CA TYR A 17 -4.25 -3.48 7.44
C TYR A 17 -3.45 -4.24 8.50
N LYS A 18 -3.90 -5.42 8.84
CA LYS A 18 -3.13 -6.32 9.71
C LYS A 18 -2.29 -7.26 8.86
N VAL A 19 -1.01 -7.39 9.20
CA VAL A 19 -0.12 -8.37 8.56
C VAL A 19 -0.38 -9.74 9.18
N THR A 20 -1.45 -10.39 8.74
CA THR A 20 -1.85 -11.71 9.21
C THR A 20 -0.95 -12.80 8.64
N PRO A 21 -0.93 -14.01 9.26
CA PRO A 21 -0.28 -15.17 8.64
C PRO A 21 -0.79 -15.45 7.22
N GLU A 22 -2.10 -15.31 6.99
CA GLU A 22 -2.70 -15.51 5.67
C GLU A 22 -2.11 -14.53 4.63
N VAL A 23 -2.05 -13.24 4.95
CA VAL A 23 -1.45 -12.22 4.09
C VAL A 23 0.02 -12.54 3.81
N TYR A 24 0.78 -12.83 4.85
CA TYR A 24 2.22 -13.09 4.77
C TYR A 24 2.54 -14.31 3.88
N TYR A 25 1.91 -15.43 4.15
CA TYR A 25 2.21 -16.68 3.44
C TYR A 25 1.54 -16.76 2.07
N SER A 26 0.43 -16.06 1.85
CA SER A 26 -0.15 -15.91 0.50
C SER A 26 0.79 -15.14 -0.41
N PHE A 27 1.40 -14.07 0.09
CA PHE A 27 2.40 -13.32 -0.67
C PHE A 27 3.64 -14.17 -0.95
N GLN A 28 4.12 -14.91 0.04
CA GLN A 28 5.24 -15.83 -0.12
C GLN A 28 4.99 -16.84 -1.25
N ARG A 29 3.82 -17.44 -1.29
CA ARG A 29 3.42 -18.38 -2.34
C ARG A 29 3.27 -17.70 -3.69
N CYS A 30 2.65 -16.51 -3.72
CA CYS A 30 2.45 -15.74 -4.95
C CYS A 30 3.78 -15.33 -5.59
N SER A 31 4.71 -14.81 -4.79
CA SER A 31 6.01 -14.32 -5.26
C SER A 31 7.05 -15.43 -5.46
N ASN A 32 6.85 -16.56 -4.79
CA ASN A 32 7.85 -17.64 -4.70
C ASN A 32 9.19 -17.14 -4.12
N ASP A 33 9.13 -16.13 -3.26
CA ASP A 33 10.29 -15.54 -2.60
C ASP A 33 10.47 -16.18 -1.22
N TYR A 34 11.47 -17.04 -1.10
CA TYR A 34 11.83 -17.74 0.12
C TYR A 34 13.17 -17.25 0.68
N ASN A 35 13.53 -16.00 0.40
CA ASN A 35 14.76 -15.42 0.94
C ASN A 35 14.78 -15.56 2.48
N PRO A 36 15.91 -15.95 3.07
CA PRO A 36 15.99 -16.21 4.50
C PRO A 36 15.65 -15.02 5.39
N LEU A 37 15.76 -13.78 4.89
CA LEU A 37 15.31 -12.60 5.63
C LEU A 37 13.82 -12.68 5.98
N HIS A 38 13.01 -13.32 5.12
CA HIS A 38 11.58 -13.46 5.27
C HIS A 38 11.14 -14.80 5.86
N THR A 39 12.02 -15.80 5.90
CA THR A 39 11.66 -17.18 6.23
C THR A 39 12.43 -17.76 7.41
N ASP A 40 13.56 -17.18 7.79
CA ASP A 40 14.43 -17.70 8.85
C ASP A 40 14.63 -16.63 9.93
N LYS A 41 14.00 -16.85 11.09
CA LYS A 41 14.06 -15.95 12.23
C LYS A 41 15.50 -15.75 12.72
N MET A 42 16.28 -16.83 12.83
CA MET A 42 17.67 -16.74 13.30
C MET A 42 18.53 -15.92 12.34
N TYR A 43 18.35 -16.14 11.04
CA TYR A 43 19.04 -15.34 10.03
C TYR A 43 18.71 -13.83 10.17
N ALA A 44 17.43 -13.50 10.30
CA ALA A 44 17.01 -12.11 10.45
C ALA A 44 17.58 -11.48 11.73
N GLU A 45 17.56 -12.22 12.85
CA GLU A 45 18.14 -11.75 14.12
C GLU A 45 19.66 -11.50 14.01
N GLU A 46 20.39 -12.35 13.32
CA GLU A 46 21.82 -12.16 13.06
C GLU A 46 22.08 -10.89 12.23
N LYS A 47 21.12 -10.46 11.43
CA LYS A 47 21.20 -9.23 10.63
C LYS A 47 20.73 -8.00 11.39
N GLY A 48 20.33 -8.13 12.66
CA GLY A 48 19.94 -7.02 13.53
C GLY A 48 18.43 -6.75 13.59
N PHE A 49 17.60 -7.63 13.02
CA PHE A 49 16.15 -7.49 13.10
C PHE A 49 15.58 -8.29 14.27
N THR A 50 14.37 -7.96 14.70
CA THR A 50 13.73 -8.63 15.85
C THR A 50 13.06 -9.95 15.47
N GLY A 51 12.97 -10.25 14.18
CA GLY A 51 12.37 -11.46 13.65
C GLY A 51 12.34 -11.42 12.14
N LYS A 52 11.60 -12.35 11.52
CA LYS A 52 11.44 -12.37 10.07
C LYS A 52 10.84 -11.06 9.57
N VAL A 53 11.53 -10.41 8.64
CA VAL A 53 11.07 -9.14 8.07
C VAL A 53 9.99 -9.42 7.03
N MET A 54 8.88 -8.68 7.10
CA MET A 54 7.80 -8.79 6.12
C MET A 54 8.29 -8.42 4.72
N TYR A 55 7.74 -9.10 3.72
CA TYR A 55 7.92 -8.70 2.32
C TYR A 55 7.44 -7.27 2.10
N GLY A 56 8.33 -6.37 1.70
CA GLY A 56 7.96 -4.97 1.48
C GLY A 56 6.83 -4.81 0.46
N ASN A 57 6.81 -5.67 -0.55
CA ASN A 57 5.78 -5.62 -1.59
C ASN A 57 4.37 -6.03 -1.13
N ILE A 58 4.20 -6.52 0.08
CA ILE A 58 2.87 -6.66 0.68
C ILE A 58 2.20 -5.27 0.79
N LEU A 59 2.96 -4.21 1.02
CA LEU A 59 2.41 -2.85 1.02
C LEU A 59 1.80 -2.49 -0.33
N ASN A 60 2.35 -2.97 -1.44
CA ASN A 60 1.77 -2.79 -2.77
C ASN A 60 0.43 -3.54 -2.91
N ALA A 61 0.26 -4.68 -2.25
CA ALA A 61 -1.03 -5.37 -2.21
C ALA A 61 -2.08 -4.52 -1.46
N PHE A 62 -1.68 -3.83 -0.41
CA PHE A 62 -2.58 -2.90 0.31
C PHE A 62 -2.97 -1.71 -0.57
N VAL A 63 -2.05 -1.18 -1.36
CA VAL A 63 -2.35 -0.14 -2.36
C VAL A 63 -3.37 -0.65 -3.38
N SER A 64 -3.23 -1.89 -3.83
CA SER A 64 -4.19 -2.50 -4.75
C SER A 64 -5.60 -2.54 -4.14
N HIS A 65 -5.73 -2.93 -2.88
CA HIS A 65 -7.01 -2.91 -2.18
C HIS A 65 -7.57 -1.49 -2.07
N PHE A 66 -6.72 -0.53 -1.72
CA PHE A 66 -7.12 0.88 -1.63
C PHE A 66 -7.72 1.36 -2.96
N VAL A 67 -7.01 1.15 -4.06
CA VAL A 67 -7.47 1.60 -5.39
C VAL A 67 -8.71 0.84 -5.85
N GLY A 68 -8.72 -0.48 -5.68
CA GLY A 68 -9.79 -1.33 -6.20
C GLY A 68 -11.06 -1.29 -5.38
N MET A 69 -10.97 -1.09 -4.06
CA MET A 69 -12.10 -1.30 -3.15
C MET A 69 -12.47 -0.08 -2.31
N LEU A 70 -11.55 0.82 -2.02
CA LEU A 70 -11.84 1.97 -1.14
C LEU A 70 -12.16 3.26 -1.89
N LEU A 71 -11.74 3.40 -3.13
CA LEU A 71 -12.14 4.54 -3.95
C LEU A 71 -13.63 4.47 -4.28
N PRO A 72 -14.29 5.63 -4.46
CA PRO A 72 -15.73 5.66 -4.73
C PRO A 72 -16.12 5.18 -6.14
N ALA A 73 -15.14 4.89 -6.99
CA ALA A 73 -15.35 4.38 -8.35
C ALA A 73 -14.62 3.06 -8.54
N ARG A 74 -15.17 2.19 -9.40
CA ARG A 74 -14.56 0.89 -9.76
C ARG A 74 -13.86 0.91 -11.11
N ASP A 75 -14.22 1.84 -11.97
CA ASP A 75 -13.68 2.00 -13.32
C ASP A 75 -12.38 2.80 -13.31
N VAL A 76 -11.44 2.32 -12.51
CA VAL A 76 -10.11 2.92 -12.32
C VAL A 76 -9.02 1.89 -12.54
N MET A 77 -7.85 2.34 -12.97
CA MET A 77 -6.67 1.49 -13.07
C MET A 77 -5.44 2.23 -12.55
N ILE A 78 -4.50 1.46 -12.02
CA ILE A 78 -3.21 1.99 -11.60
C ILE A 78 -2.33 2.19 -12.83
N LEU A 79 -1.78 3.39 -13.00
CA LEU A 79 -0.81 3.70 -14.05
C LEU A 79 0.61 3.56 -13.55
N SER A 80 0.88 4.02 -12.33
CA SER A 80 2.20 3.93 -11.71
C SER A 80 2.07 3.96 -10.21
N GLN A 81 3.05 3.39 -9.54
CA GLN A 81 3.17 3.48 -8.10
C GLN A 81 4.62 3.35 -7.68
N ASP A 82 4.98 4.02 -6.60
CA ASP A 82 6.28 3.90 -5.96
C ASP A 82 6.10 3.79 -4.46
N ILE A 83 6.98 3.05 -3.80
CA ILE A 83 7.06 2.97 -2.34
C ILE A 83 8.53 2.98 -1.96
N SER A 84 8.90 3.87 -1.04
CA SER A 84 10.20 3.86 -0.37
C SER A 84 10.02 3.26 1.01
N PHE A 85 10.84 2.27 1.34
CA PHE A 85 10.77 1.52 2.59
C PHE A 85 11.77 2.14 3.58
N HIS A 86 11.29 2.55 4.75
CA HIS A 86 12.12 3.23 5.75
C HIS A 86 12.42 2.37 6.98
N LYS A 87 11.47 1.52 7.38
CA LYS A 87 11.61 0.66 8.55
C LYS A 87 10.99 -0.71 8.30
N PRO A 88 11.52 -1.76 8.94
CA PRO A 88 10.97 -3.11 8.76
C PRO A 88 9.57 -3.20 9.37
N VAL A 89 8.75 -4.05 8.75
CA VAL A 89 7.43 -4.45 9.22
C VAL A 89 7.48 -5.94 9.53
N TYR A 90 6.70 -6.40 10.49
CA TYR A 90 6.71 -7.78 10.96
C TYR A 90 5.32 -8.40 10.91
N LEU A 91 5.30 -9.73 10.92
CA LEU A 91 4.07 -10.49 11.05
C LEU A 91 3.30 -10.03 12.32
N GLY A 92 2.03 -9.77 12.16
CA GLY A 92 1.17 -9.31 13.25
C GLY A 92 1.07 -7.80 13.40
N ASP A 93 1.88 -7.03 12.68
CA ASP A 93 1.82 -5.58 12.74
C ASP A 93 0.51 -5.04 12.14
N ASP A 94 0.01 -3.97 12.72
CA ASP A 94 -1.09 -3.17 12.17
C ASP A 94 -0.51 -1.98 11.42
N ILE A 95 -0.78 -1.90 10.13
CA ILE A 95 -0.26 -0.85 9.26
C ILE A 95 -1.41 0.04 8.79
N GLN A 96 -1.34 1.32 9.13
CA GLN A 96 -2.28 2.32 8.63
C GLN A 96 -1.77 2.90 7.32
N LEU A 97 -2.55 2.71 6.27
CA LEU A 97 -2.37 3.45 5.02
C LEU A 97 -3.15 4.76 5.10
N GLU A 98 -2.47 5.86 4.85
CA GLU A 98 -3.08 7.16 4.60
C GLU A 98 -2.84 7.52 3.15
N ALA A 99 -3.90 7.73 2.40
CA ALA A 99 -3.85 8.16 1.00
C ALA A 99 -4.50 9.54 0.89
N ARG A 100 -3.76 10.49 0.34
CA ARG A 100 -4.22 11.88 0.20
C ARG A 100 -4.04 12.32 -1.24
N VAL A 101 -5.08 12.94 -1.81
CA VAL A 101 -5.00 13.52 -3.16
C VAL A 101 -3.85 14.55 -3.20
N GLU A 102 -2.97 14.41 -4.16
CA GLU A 102 -1.81 15.31 -4.36
C GLU A 102 -1.93 16.07 -5.67
N THR A 103 -2.21 15.37 -6.76
CA THR A 103 -2.29 15.97 -8.10
C THR A 103 -3.51 15.43 -8.84
N VAL A 104 -4.17 16.31 -9.58
CA VAL A 104 -5.33 15.96 -10.43
C VAL A 104 -5.12 16.52 -11.81
N SER A 105 -5.34 15.69 -12.84
CA SER A 105 -5.37 16.16 -14.23
C SER A 105 -6.69 15.76 -14.90
N THR A 106 -7.53 16.75 -15.14
CA THR A 106 -8.80 16.53 -15.85
C THR A 106 -8.58 16.23 -17.34
N ALA A 107 -7.48 16.74 -17.91
CA ALA A 107 -7.15 16.53 -19.32
C ALA A 107 -6.92 15.07 -19.68
N VAL A 108 -6.33 14.29 -18.76
CA VAL A 108 -6.02 12.87 -18.97
C VAL A 108 -6.71 11.96 -17.95
N ASN A 109 -7.64 12.49 -17.17
CA ASN A 109 -8.43 11.75 -16.17
C ASN A 109 -7.56 10.98 -15.17
N THR A 110 -6.54 11.64 -14.62
CA THR A 110 -5.66 11.02 -13.62
C THR A 110 -5.74 11.72 -12.28
N ILE A 111 -5.56 10.92 -11.22
CA ILE A 111 -5.39 11.39 -9.84
C ILE A 111 -4.14 10.73 -9.29
N GLU A 112 -3.28 11.51 -8.65
CA GLU A 112 -2.15 11.01 -7.90
C GLU A 112 -2.43 11.15 -6.40
N TYR A 113 -2.27 10.06 -5.66
CA TYR A 113 -2.37 10.04 -4.21
C TYR A 113 -0.99 9.92 -3.60
N LYS A 114 -0.72 10.73 -2.59
CA LYS A 114 0.44 10.54 -1.72
C LYS A 114 0.10 9.51 -0.66
N LEU A 115 0.99 8.54 -0.47
CA LEU A 115 0.79 7.42 0.43
C LEU A 115 1.74 7.52 1.62
N LYS A 116 1.21 7.24 2.82
CA LYS A 116 1.99 7.10 4.04
C LYS A 116 1.55 5.82 4.73
N PHE A 117 2.53 5.02 5.14
CA PHE A 117 2.29 3.78 5.88
C PHE A 117 2.88 3.93 7.27
N ARG A 118 2.05 3.78 8.29
CA ARG A 118 2.47 3.88 9.69
C ARG A 118 2.16 2.59 10.42
N ARG A 119 3.13 2.11 11.21
CA ARG A 119 2.88 1.04 12.15
C ARG A 119 2.16 1.62 13.36
N LEU A 120 1.03 1.02 13.72
CA LEU A 120 0.29 1.33 14.92
C LEU A 120 0.75 0.40 16.04
N GLY A 121 0.78 0.91 17.26
CA GLY A 121 1.19 0.15 18.44
C GLY A 121 0.95 0.95 19.71
N ALA A 122 1.55 0.50 20.81
CA ALA A 122 1.49 1.21 22.09
C ALA A 122 2.37 2.46 21.98
N GLY A 123 1.81 3.60 21.69
CA GLY A 123 2.53 4.86 21.56
C GLY A 123 2.27 5.58 20.24
N LYS A 124 3.20 6.45 19.85
CA LYS A 124 3.06 7.25 18.64
C LYS A 124 3.21 6.36 17.39
N PRO A 125 2.32 6.50 16.39
CA PRO A 125 2.46 5.80 15.13
C PRO A 125 3.82 6.06 14.48
N GLU A 126 4.42 5.01 13.93
CA GLU A 126 5.76 5.07 13.35
C GLU A 126 5.69 4.96 11.82
N MET A 127 6.27 5.93 11.12
CA MET A 127 6.34 5.90 9.65
C MET A 127 7.26 4.78 9.20
N VAL A 128 6.72 3.82 8.43
CA VAL A 128 7.50 2.69 7.92
C VAL A 128 7.78 2.78 6.42
N ALA A 129 6.91 3.47 5.68
CA ALA A 129 7.08 3.64 4.24
C ALA A 129 6.29 4.85 3.74
N LYS A 130 6.68 5.36 2.56
CA LYS A 130 6.01 6.46 1.86
C LYS A 130 6.03 6.17 0.37
N GLY A 131 5.06 6.72 -0.35
CA GLY A 131 5.06 6.59 -1.79
C GLY A 131 3.94 7.37 -2.45
N HIS A 132 3.67 6.97 -3.69
CA HIS A 132 2.63 7.57 -4.53
C HIS A 132 1.95 6.47 -5.33
N VAL A 133 0.69 6.70 -5.66
CA VAL A 133 -0.01 5.91 -6.66
C VAL A 133 -0.75 6.85 -7.59
N GLN A 134 -0.56 6.67 -8.89
CA GLN A 134 -1.30 7.38 -9.91
C GLN A 134 -2.34 6.45 -10.50
N ILE A 135 -3.59 6.88 -10.48
CA ILE A 135 -4.70 6.16 -11.10
C ILE A 135 -5.25 6.93 -12.28
N ARG A 136 -5.91 6.20 -13.16
CA ARG A 136 -6.66 6.77 -14.28
C ARG A 136 -8.10 6.30 -14.18
N LEU A 137 -9.04 7.24 -14.35
CA LEU A 137 -10.45 6.93 -14.54
C LEU A 137 -10.64 6.41 -15.96
N LEU A 138 -11.21 5.20 -16.08
CA LEU A 138 -11.49 4.58 -17.36
C LEU A 138 -12.72 5.23 -17.98
N ASN A 139 -12.59 5.61 -19.24
CA ASN A 139 -13.70 6.19 -19.99
C ASN A 139 -13.96 5.30 -21.21
N LYS A 140 -15.24 5.00 -21.47
CA LYS A 140 -15.65 4.15 -22.60
C LYS A 140 -15.19 4.65 -23.97
N TYR A 141 -14.81 5.93 -24.06
CA TYR A 141 -14.43 6.59 -25.32
C TYR A 141 -12.93 6.68 -25.55
N LEU A 142 -12.11 6.05 -24.71
CA LEU A 142 -10.65 6.11 -24.83
C LEU A 142 -10.02 4.78 -25.30
N LEU A 143 -10.84 3.93 -25.89
CA LEU A 143 -10.35 2.70 -26.54
C LEU A 143 -10.16 2.95 -28.03
#